data_fc9c4b6a35c3318b40e6565ba99c60fe
#
_entry.id   fc9c4b6a35c3318b40e6565ba99c60fe
#
_cell.length_a   1.000
_cell.length_b   1.000
_cell.length_c   1.000
_cell.angle_alpha   90.00
_cell.angle_beta   90.00
_cell.angle_gamma   90.00
#
_symmetry.space_group_name_H-M   'P 1'
#
loop_
_entity.id
_entity.type
_entity.pdbx_description
1 polymer ?
#
loop_
_entity_poly.entity_id
_entity_poly.type
_entity_poly.pdbx_seq_one_letter_code
_entity_poly.pdbx_strand_id
1 'polypeptide(L)'
;MVNNDRNKPLYMISVAAELAGVHPQTLRAYEQKGLVTPQRTSGNTRMYSQADIERLELINELTSEGINLAGVIRILDLQGRLDERDDEIDNLHKRVRRLADRVHELETRESVNSLVLASSTALVPRRLQ
;
A
#
# COMPACT_ATOMS: atom_id res chain seq x y z
N MET A 1 -3.19 6.05 11.35
CA MET A 1 -4.19 5.73 12.36
C MET A 1 -5.50 5.23 11.76
N VAL A 2 -6.01 5.93 10.78
CA VAL A 2 -7.25 5.53 10.11
C VAL A 2 -7.11 4.17 9.44
N ASN A 3 -5.95 3.85 8.91
CA ASN A 3 -5.70 2.58 8.21
C ASN A 3 -5.69 1.35 9.13
N ASN A 4 -5.41 1.56 10.40
CA ASN A 4 -5.34 0.45 11.35
C ASN A 4 -6.74 -0.04 11.75
N ASP A 5 -7.73 0.84 11.69
CA ASP A 5 -9.11 0.51 12.06
C ASP A 5 -9.81 -0.31 10.96
N ARG A 6 -9.41 -0.18 9.71
CA ARG A 6 -10.02 -0.92 8.60
C ARG A 6 -9.76 -2.42 8.66
N ASN A 7 -8.64 -2.82 9.23
CA ASN A 7 -8.26 -4.24 9.35
C ASN A 7 -8.67 -4.86 10.68
N LYS A 8 -9.32 -4.09 11.54
CA LYS A 8 -9.74 -4.56 12.84
C LYS A 8 -10.94 -5.51 12.71
N PRO A 9 -10.91 -6.71 13.32
CA PRO A 9 -12.00 -7.68 13.23
C PRO A 9 -13.17 -7.24 14.12
N LEU A 10 -14.16 -6.60 13.53
CA LEU A 10 -15.28 -6.00 14.26
C LEU A 10 -16.61 -6.73 14.08
N TYR A 11 -16.80 -7.44 12.98
CA TYR A 11 -18.12 -7.93 12.56
C TYR A 11 -18.20 -9.44 12.56
N MET A 12 -19.21 -9.99 13.21
CA MET A 12 -19.55 -11.40 13.08
C MET A 12 -20.15 -11.68 11.70
N ILE A 13 -20.16 -12.93 11.28
CA ILE A 13 -20.61 -13.31 9.94
C ILE A 13 -22.03 -12.82 9.60
N SER A 14 -22.96 -12.87 10.55
CA SER A 14 -24.33 -12.39 10.33
C SER A 14 -24.39 -10.91 10.02
N VAL A 15 -23.62 -10.10 10.75
CA VAL A 15 -23.54 -8.66 10.55
C VAL A 15 -22.79 -8.34 9.25
N ALA A 16 -21.68 -9.01 9.00
CA ALA A 16 -20.90 -8.83 7.79
C ALA A 16 -21.73 -9.15 6.54
N ALA A 17 -22.48 -10.23 6.56
CA ALA A 17 -23.37 -10.63 5.49
C ALA A 17 -24.44 -9.56 5.22
N GLU A 18 -25.03 -9.04 6.27
CA GLU A 18 -26.04 -7.99 6.17
C GLU A 18 -25.45 -6.71 5.57
N LEU A 19 -24.29 -6.28 6.07
CA LEU A 19 -23.61 -5.08 5.56
C LEU A 19 -23.20 -5.21 4.10
N ALA A 20 -22.75 -6.39 3.69
CA ALA A 20 -22.31 -6.65 2.32
C ALA A 20 -23.47 -7.02 1.38
N GLY A 21 -24.67 -7.22 1.91
CA GLY A 21 -25.85 -7.57 1.11
C GLY A 21 -25.82 -8.98 0.56
N VAL A 22 -25.21 -9.93 1.28
CA VAL A 22 -25.11 -11.33 0.87
C VAL A 22 -25.60 -12.25 1.98
N HIS A 23 -25.88 -13.50 1.63
CA HIS A 23 -26.25 -14.50 2.63
C HIS A 23 -25.02 -15.00 3.39
N PRO A 24 -25.12 -15.31 4.71
CA PRO A 24 -23.99 -15.86 5.46
C PRO A 24 -23.36 -17.10 4.82
N GLN A 25 -24.17 -17.95 4.23
CA GLN A 25 -23.68 -19.14 3.53
C GLN A 25 -22.80 -18.78 2.33
N THR A 26 -23.13 -17.69 1.65
CA THR A 26 -22.31 -17.15 0.56
C THR A 26 -20.94 -16.73 1.07
N LEU A 27 -20.87 -16.11 2.26
CA LEU A 27 -19.60 -15.73 2.88
C LEU A 27 -18.74 -16.95 3.20
N ARG A 28 -19.36 -18.02 3.69
CA ARG A 28 -18.62 -19.27 3.95
C ARG A 28 -18.08 -19.88 2.67
N ALA A 29 -18.87 -19.85 1.59
CA ALA A 29 -18.42 -20.32 0.28
C ALA A 29 -17.27 -19.46 -0.25
N TYR A 30 -17.32 -18.15 -0.08
CA TYR A 30 -16.25 -17.24 -0.50
C TYR A 30 -14.96 -17.47 0.29
N GLU A 31 -15.08 -17.74 1.58
CA GLU A 31 -13.92 -18.11 2.40
C GLU A 31 -13.25 -19.37 1.87
N GLN A 32 -14.04 -20.39 1.55
CA GLN A 32 -13.51 -21.65 1.01
C GLN A 32 -12.78 -21.45 -0.31
N LYS A 33 -13.22 -20.48 -1.11
CA LYS A 33 -12.61 -20.16 -2.40
C LYS A 33 -11.44 -19.18 -2.29
N GLY A 34 -11.14 -18.73 -1.08
CA GLY A 34 -10.05 -17.78 -0.86
C GLY A 34 -10.37 -16.35 -1.25
N LEU A 35 -11.63 -16.00 -1.48
CA LEU A 35 -12.05 -14.65 -1.83
C LEU A 35 -12.01 -13.70 -0.64
N VAL A 36 -12.22 -14.21 0.54
CA VAL A 36 -12.18 -13.46 1.79
C VAL A 36 -11.55 -14.34 2.88
N THR A 37 -10.80 -13.72 3.76
CA THR A 37 -10.12 -14.44 4.85
C THR A 37 -10.44 -13.75 6.17
N PRO A 38 -11.52 -14.15 6.85
CA PRO A 38 -11.84 -13.58 8.15
C PRO A 38 -10.82 -13.99 9.20
N GLN A 39 -10.67 -13.16 10.21
CA GLN A 39 -9.93 -13.53 11.40
C GLN A 39 -10.81 -14.39 12.28
N ARG A 40 -10.19 -15.20 13.13
CA ARG A 40 -10.94 -16.02 14.06
C ARG A 40 -10.59 -15.65 15.49
N THR A 41 -11.60 -15.61 16.34
CA THR A 41 -11.42 -15.40 17.78
C THR A 41 -10.83 -16.65 18.42
N SER A 42 -10.46 -16.56 19.68
CA SER A 42 -10.01 -17.70 20.47
C SER A 42 -11.06 -18.83 20.52
N GLY A 43 -12.34 -18.47 20.40
CA GLY A 43 -13.44 -19.42 20.29
C GLY A 43 -13.71 -19.93 18.88
N ASN A 44 -12.82 -19.65 17.94
CA ASN A 44 -12.93 -20.07 16.54
C ASN A 44 -14.10 -19.42 15.79
N THR A 45 -14.55 -18.25 16.22
CA THR A 45 -15.61 -17.50 15.58
C THR A 45 -15.03 -16.60 14.49
N ARG A 46 -15.65 -16.60 13.30
CA ARG A 46 -15.26 -15.73 12.20
C ARG A 46 -15.55 -14.28 12.52
N MET A 47 -14.56 -13.42 12.32
CA MET A 47 -14.70 -11.97 12.49
C MET A 47 -14.19 -11.26 11.25
N TYR A 48 -14.98 -10.33 10.75
CA TYR A 48 -14.71 -9.59 9.53
C TYR A 48 -14.33 -8.15 9.84
N SER A 49 -13.41 -7.61 9.09
CA SER A 49 -13.00 -6.21 9.19
C SER A 49 -13.77 -5.34 8.20
N GLN A 50 -13.63 -4.03 8.33
CA GLN A 50 -14.18 -3.10 7.35
C GLN A 50 -13.59 -3.34 5.95
N ALA A 51 -12.30 -3.65 5.88
CA ALA A 51 -11.66 -4.00 4.62
C ALA A 51 -12.28 -5.24 3.97
N ASP A 52 -12.65 -6.24 4.79
CA ASP A 52 -13.35 -7.42 4.32
C ASP A 52 -14.73 -7.07 3.76
N ILE A 53 -15.46 -6.17 4.42
CA ILE A 53 -16.78 -5.72 3.94
C ILE A 53 -16.64 -5.04 2.58
N GLU A 54 -15.67 -4.14 2.43
CA GLU A 54 -15.42 -3.45 1.16
C GLU A 54 -15.06 -4.44 0.05
N ARG A 55 -14.28 -5.46 0.38
CA ARG A 55 -13.92 -6.52 -0.57
C ARG A 55 -15.16 -7.31 -0.99
N LEU A 56 -16.05 -7.62 -0.07
CA LEU A 56 -17.31 -8.31 -0.36
C LEU A 56 -18.24 -7.46 -1.23
N GLU A 57 -18.29 -6.16 -0.99
CA GLU A 57 -19.05 -5.22 -1.82
C GLU A 57 -18.52 -5.20 -3.24
N LEU A 58 -17.20 -5.20 -3.42
CA LEU A 58 -16.58 -5.27 -4.74
C LEU A 58 -16.89 -6.58 -5.45
N ILE A 59 -16.81 -7.71 -4.74
CA ILE A 59 -17.16 -9.02 -5.30
C ILE A 59 -18.62 -9.01 -5.78
N ASN A 60 -19.50 -8.45 -4.96
CA ASN A 60 -20.92 -8.36 -5.28
C ASN A 60 -21.16 -7.47 -6.50
N GLU A 61 -20.47 -6.37 -6.61
CA GLU A 61 -20.53 -5.48 -7.77
C GLU A 61 -20.09 -6.21 -9.04
N LEU A 62 -18.94 -6.89 -9.00
CA LEU A 62 -18.43 -7.63 -10.16
C LEU A 62 -19.35 -8.76 -10.58
N THR A 63 -19.91 -9.50 -9.63
CA THR A 63 -20.85 -10.57 -9.95
C THR A 63 -22.15 -10.02 -10.52
N SER A 64 -22.60 -8.86 -10.06
CA SER A 64 -23.81 -8.20 -10.62
C SER A 64 -23.61 -7.73 -12.05
N GLU A 65 -22.37 -7.45 -12.43
CA GLU A 65 -22.01 -7.10 -13.81
C GLU A 65 -21.91 -8.33 -14.74
N GLY A 66 -22.16 -9.51 -14.20
CA GLY A 66 -22.14 -10.76 -14.97
C GLY A 66 -20.80 -11.48 -14.96
N ILE A 67 -19.83 -11.02 -14.16
CA ILE A 67 -18.54 -11.70 -14.03
C ILE A 67 -18.71 -12.91 -13.10
N ASN A 68 -18.30 -14.09 -13.55
CA ASN A 68 -18.35 -15.28 -12.72
C ASN A 68 -17.26 -15.27 -11.64
N LEU A 69 -17.38 -16.16 -10.65
CA LEU A 69 -16.45 -16.19 -9.53
C LEU A 69 -15.00 -16.43 -9.95
N ALA A 70 -14.77 -17.23 -10.97
CA ALA A 70 -13.41 -17.45 -11.49
C ALA A 70 -12.80 -16.13 -12.02
N GLY A 71 -13.60 -15.34 -12.72
CA GLY A 71 -13.21 -14.02 -13.19
C GLY A 71 -12.98 -13.05 -12.03
N VAL A 72 -13.83 -13.09 -11.02
CA VAL A 72 -13.68 -12.24 -9.82
C VAL A 72 -12.37 -12.57 -9.10
N ILE A 73 -12.07 -13.84 -8.90
CA ILE A 73 -10.80 -14.28 -8.29
C ILE A 73 -9.61 -13.72 -9.07
N ARG A 74 -9.67 -13.81 -10.40
CA ARG A 74 -8.61 -13.29 -11.27
C ARG A 74 -8.45 -11.78 -11.15
N ILE A 75 -9.56 -11.05 -11.12
CA ILE A 75 -9.56 -9.59 -10.97
C ILE A 75 -8.95 -9.19 -9.64
N LEU A 76 -9.36 -9.85 -8.55
CA LEU A 76 -8.84 -9.55 -7.22
C LEU A 76 -7.33 -9.84 -7.12
N ASP A 77 -6.88 -10.92 -7.73
CA ASP A 77 -5.45 -11.25 -7.80
C ASP A 77 -4.69 -10.16 -8.55
N LEU A 78 -5.20 -9.73 -9.70
CA LEU A 78 -4.57 -8.67 -10.49
C LEU A 78 -4.56 -7.32 -9.76
N GLN A 79 -5.64 -6.98 -9.05
CA GLN A 79 -5.68 -5.77 -8.22
C GLN A 79 -4.64 -5.81 -7.12
N GLY A 80 -4.50 -6.96 -6.45
CA GLY A 80 -3.47 -7.15 -5.43
C GLY A 80 -2.07 -6.93 -5.98
N ARG A 81 -1.80 -7.44 -7.18
CA ARG A 81 -0.52 -7.24 -7.85
C ARG A 81 -0.29 -5.78 -8.22
N LEU A 82 -1.34 -5.08 -8.67
CA LEU A 82 -1.26 -3.65 -8.98
C LEU A 82 -0.95 -2.84 -7.72
N ASP A 83 -1.62 -3.14 -6.60
CA ASP A 83 -1.38 -2.46 -5.33
C ASP A 83 0.06 -2.67 -4.86
N GLU A 84 0.59 -3.88 -4.97
CA GLU A 84 1.98 -4.19 -4.65
C GLU A 84 2.95 -3.40 -5.54
N ARG A 85 2.64 -3.30 -6.83
CA ARG A 85 3.45 -2.51 -7.77
C ARG A 85 3.39 -1.02 -7.47
N ASP A 86 2.23 -0.51 -7.09
CA ASP A 86 2.07 0.89 -6.70
C ASP A 86 2.90 1.20 -5.44
N ASP A 87 2.88 0.32 -4.46
CA ASP A 87 3.69 0.44 -3.24
C ASP A 87 5.19 0.42 -3.57
N GLU A 88 5.59 -0.48 -4.47
CA GLU A 88 6.97 -0.58 -4.93
C GLU A 88 7.41 0.70 -5.65
N ILE A 89 6.56 1.24 -6.52
CA ILE A 89 6.78 2.51 -7.21
C ILE A 89 6.92 3.65 -6.20
N ASP A 90 6.02 3.74 -5.23
CA ASP A 90 6.09 4.76 -4.17
C ASP A 90 7.39 4.67 -3.38
N ASN A 91 7.80 3.46 -3.02
CA ASN A 91 9.06 3.22 -2.32
C ASN A 91 10.27 3.64 -3.16
N LEU A 92 10.25 3.33 -4.45
CA LEU A 92 11.31 3.73 -5.37
C LEU A 92 11.36 5.25 -5.54
N HIS A 93 10.20 5.91 -5.63
CA HIS A 93 10.13 7.38 -5.68
C HIS A 93 10.73 8.01 -4.42
N LYS A 94 10.44 7.45 -3.26
CA LYS A 94 11.02 7.93 -2.00
C LYS A 94 12.54 7.76 -1.98
N ARG A 95 13.03 6.64 -2.48
CA ARG A 95 14.47 6.38 -2.57
C ARG A 95 15.14 7.34 -3.54
N VAL A 96 14.52 7.55 -4.70
CA VAL A 96 15.04 8.50 -5.70
C VAL A 96 15.11 9.91 -5.12
N ARG A 97 14.07 10.36 -4.43
CA ARG A 97 14.06 11.68 -3.78
C ARG A 97 15.17 11.81 -2.75
N ARG A 98 15.36 10.79 -1.92
CA ARG A 98 16.45 10.81 -0.92
C ARG A 98 17.83 10.87 -1.57
N LEU A 99 18.03 10.11 -2.63
CA LEU A 99 19.28 10.13 -3.38
C LEU A 99 19.51 11.47 -4.08
N ALA A 100 18.47 12.04 -4.67
CA ALA A 100 18.54 13.35 -5.30
C ALA A 100 18.89 14.44 -4.29
N ASP A 101 18.26 14.41 -3.10
CA ASP A 101 18.55 15.34 -2.02
C ASP A 101 19.99 15.19 -1.54
N ARG A 102 20.47 13.96 -1.44
CA ARG A 102 21.86 13.72 -1.05
C ARG A 102 22.84 14.20 -2.11
N VAL A 103 22.56 13.97 -3.37
CA VAL A 103 23.38 14.47 -4.47
C VAL A 103 23.42 16.00 -4.43
N HIS A 104 22.25 16.62 -4.26
CA HIS A 104 22.17 18.09 -4.16
C HIS A 104 22.96 18.60 -2.96
N GLU A 105 22.87 17.95 -1.81
CA GLU A 105 23.64 18.29 -0.61
C GLU A 105 25.14 18.20 -0.88
N LEU A 106 25.59 17.11 -1.50
CA LEU A 106 27.00 16.91 -1.83
C LEU A 106 27.51 17.93 -2.86
N GLU A 107 26.71 18.22 -3.87
CA GLU A 107 27.05 19.26 -4.85
C GLU A 107 27.16 20.64 -4.21
N THR A 108 26.24 20.96 -3.30
CA THR A 108 26.27 22.21 -2.54
C THR A 108 27.54 22.30 -1.69
N ARG A 109 27.91 21.23 -1.00
CA ARG A 109 29.14 21.15 -0.22
C ARG A 109 30.37 21.35 -1.09
N GLU A 110 30.39 20.67 -2.23
CA GLU A 110 31.51 20.81 -3.20
C GLU A 110 31.61 22.22 -3.72
N SER A 111 30.50 22.87 -4.08
CA SER A 111 30.45 24.24 -4.51
C SER A 111 30.95 25.18 -3.44
N VAL A 112 30.53 25.01 -2.19
CA VAL A 112 31.02 25.82 -1.07
C VAL A 112 32.52 25.60 -0.86
N ASN A 113 32.99 24.37 -0.88
CA ASN A 113 34.40 24.05 -0.76
C ASN A 113 35.23 24.68 -1.90
N SER A 114 34.71 24.61 -3.10
CA SER A 114 35.37 25.24 -4.25
C SER A 114 35.46 26.74 -4.10
N LEU A 115 34.41 27.39 -3.61
CA LEU A 115 34.44 28.84 -3.34
C LEU A 115 35.42 29.19 -2.22
N VAL A 116 35.48 28.41 -1.18
CA VAL A 116 36.42 28.61 -0.09
C VAL A 116 37.86 28.45 -0.57
N LEU A 117 38.12 27.41 -1.32
CA LEU A 117 39.46 27.19 -1.92
C LEU A 117 39.86 28.29 -2.86
N ALA A 118 38.91 28.75 -3.69
CA ALA A 118 39.16 29.87 -4.61
C ALA A 118 39.48 31.16 -3.82
N SER A 119 38.74 31.44 -2.77
CA SER A 119 39.01 32.58 -1.88
C SER A 119 40.37 32.47 -1.21
N SER A 120 40.72 31.29 -0.71
CA SER A 120 42.04 31.04 -0.12
C SER A 120 43.17 31.23 -1.15
N THR A 121 42.94 30.72 -2.34
CA THR A 121 43.89 30.87 -3.43
C THR A 121 44.04 32.33 -3.83
N ALA A 122 42.96 33.08 -3.86
CA ALA A 122 42.99 34.52 -4.13
C ALA A 122 43.73 35.28 -3.04
N LEU A 123 43.70 34.82 -1.82
CA LEU A 123 44.41 35.40 -0.67
C LEU A 123 45.90 35.00 -0.69
N VAL A 124 46.25 33.89 -1.28
CA VAL A 124 47.63 33.48 -1.43
C VAL A 124 48.30 34.46 -2.36
N PRO A 125 49.38 35.02 -1.93
CA PRO A 125 50.00 36.06 -2.72
C PRO A 125 50.45 35.61 -4.10
N ARG A 126 50.09 36.37 -5.06
CA ARG A 126 50.51 36.15 -6.44
C ARG A 126 51.98 36.34 -6.64
N ARG A 127 52.63 36.88 -5.65
CA ARG A 127 54.07 37.03 -5.65
C ARG A 127 54.82 35.71 -5.78
N LEU A 128 54.12 34.62 -5.60
CA LEU A 128 54.72 33.30 -5.77
C LEU A 128 54.89 32.90 -7.24
N GLN A 129 54.42 33.74 -8.12
CA GLN A 129 54.55 33.52 -9.54
C GLN A 129 55.93 33.96 -10.06
#